data_3751963ad1f5ddd263119ea8859baae2
#
_entry.id   3751963ad1f5ddd263119ea8859baae2
#
_cell.length_a   1.000
_cell.length_b   1.000
_cell.length_c   1.000
_cell.angle_alpha   90.00
_cell.angle_beta   90.00
_cell.angle_gamma   90.00
#
_symmetry.space_group_name_H-M   'P 1'
#
loop_
_entity.id
_entity.type
_entity.pdbx_description
1 polymer ?
#
loop_
_entity_poly.entity_id
_entity_poly.type
_entity_poly.pdbx_seq_one_letter_code
_entity_poly.pdbx_strand_id
1 'polypeptide(L)'
;MKVAIVNDELLKVVNVVKANSLSDVLGSIAAESWMAPNVEYTIEEGVRTPIPPTLISIEELIDNCDVARNTITELAIINGFDWPPSSGVRFHLTIENQTNFSNLYLLSTQDLLVYPKTVWSGIETFSLVDKPAVESFYLAGVAHKELCLDQGLLAKQAFRTMSYTELTQWLIDNQ
;
A
#
# COMPACT_ATOMS: atom_id res chain seq x y z
N MET A 1 22.35 -32.27 -4.31
CA MET A 1 22.86 -31.31 -3.29
C MET A 1 22.19 -29.94 -3.50
N LYS A 2 22.26 -29.05 -2.53
CA LYS A 2 21.93 -27.64 -2.74
C LYS A 2 23.21 -26.89 -3.14
N VAL A 3 23.10 -25.99 -4.08
CA VAL A 3 24.19 -25.09 -4.50
C VAL A 3 23.68 -23.64 -4.46
N ALA A 4 24.54 -22.72 -4.07
CA ALA A 4 24.27 -21.30 -4.07
C ALA A 4 24.95 -20.65 -5.27
N ILE A 5 24.23 -19.82 -5.99
CA ILE A 5 24.78 -18.91 -7.00
C ILE A 5 25.10 -17.62 -6.25
N VAL A 6 26.37 -17.26 -6.22
CA VAL A 6 26.86 -16.08 -5.50
C VAL A 6 27.40 -15.04 -6.48
N ASN A 7 27.27 -13.78 -6.10
CA ASN A 7 27.94 -12.68 -6.78
C ASN A 7 28.90 -12.02 -5.79
N ASP A 8 30.20 -12.34 -5.92
CA ASP A 8 31.23 -11.83 -5.02
C ASP A 8 31.54 -10.34 -5.24
N GLU A 9 31.19 -9.76 -6.41
CA GLU A 9 31.29 -8.32 -6.64
C GLU A 9 30.22 -7.56 -5.85
N LEU A 10 29.03 -8.13 -5.74
CA LEU A 10 27.92 -7.58 -4.96
C LEU A 10 27.88 -8.10 -3.52
N LEU A 11 28.78 -9.04 -3.16
CA LEU A 11 28.79 -9.71 -1.85
C LEU A 11 27.44 -10.28 -1.44
N LYS A 12 26.74 -10.92 -2.39
CA LYS A 12 25.35 -11.34 -2.20
C LYS A 12 25.08 -12.73 -2.79
N VAL A 13 24.26 -13.52 -2.11
CA VAL A 13 23.71 -14.77 -2.64
C VAL A 13 22.62 -14.43 -3.65
N VAL A 14 22.83 -14.78 -4.92
CA VAL A 14 21.87 -14.50 -6.00
C VAL A 14 20.73 -15.52 -5.98
N ASN A 15 21.07 -16.80 -5.84
CA ASN A 15 20.07 -17.88 -5.83
C ASN A 15 20.59 -19.12 -5.11
N VAL A 16 19.68 -20.00 -4.70
CA VAL A 16 19.99 -21.34 -4.18
C VAL A 16 19.17 -22.36 -4.94
N VAL A 17 19.82 -23.28 -5.61
CA VAL A 17 19.19 -24.30 -6.45
C VAL A 17 19.60 -25.71 -6.05
N LYS A 18 18.81 -26.71 -6.47
CA LYS A 18 19.22 -28.11 -6.39
C LYS A 18 19.99 -28.46 -7.65
N ALA A 19 21.17 -29.05 -7.48
CA ALA A 19 21.99 -29.56 -8.59
C ALA A 19 22.54 -30.93 -8.24
N ASN A 20 22.97 -31.68 -9.25
CA ASN A 20 23.63 -32.98 -9.04
C ASN A 20 25.08 -32.80 -8.59
N SER A 21 25.74 -31.77 -9.13
CA SER A 21 27.11 -31.41 -8.79
C SER A 21 27.33 -29.90 -8.86
N LEU A 22 28.44 -29.38 -8.35
CA LEU A 22 28.83 -27.97 -8.47
C LEU A 22 29.08 -27.55 -9.92
N SER A 23 29.53 -28.47 -10.76
CA SER A 23 29.80 -28.22 -12.18
C SER A 23 28.52 -28.01 -13.02
N ASP A 24 27.34 -28.37 -12.49
CA ASP A 24 26.07 -28.24 -13.21
C ASP A 24 25.62 -26.79 -13.28
N VAL A 25 26.14 -25.92 -12.42
CA VAL A 25 25.74 -24.51 -12.37
C VAL A 25 26.98 -23.62 -12.31
N LEU A 26 27.18 -22.85 -13.37
CA LEU A 26 28.32 -21.94 -13.47
C LEU A 26 28.33 -20.88 -12.37
N GLY A 27 29.46 -20.64 -11.73
CA GLY A 27 29.57 -19.63 -10.65
C GLY A 27 28.92 -20.04 -9.33
N SER A 28 28.64 -21.35 -9.14
CA SER A 28 28.05 -21.85 -7.91
C SER A 28 29.08 -22.38 -6.92
N ILE A 29 28.71 -22.37 -5.66
CA ILE A 29 29.39 -23.01 -4.53
C ILE A 29 28.44 -23.95 -3.80
N ALA A 30 28.97 -24.86 -2.98
CA ALA A 30 28.12 -25.66 -2.10
C ALA A 30 27.34 -24.71 -1.15
N ALA A 31 26.04 -24.87 -1.09
CA ALA A 31 25.23 -24.01 -0.26
C ALA A 31 25.37 -24.36 1.22
N GLU A 32 25.76 -23.39 2.02
CA GLU A 32 25.76 -23.45 3.46
C GLU A 32 24.37 -23.20 4.04
N SER A 33 24.17 -23.50 5.32
CA SER A 33 22.85 -23.42 5.96
C SER A 33 22.25 -22.00 5.99
N TRP A 34 23.11 -20.96 5.99
CA TRP A 34 22.70 -19.56 6.00
C TRP A 34 22.43 -18.99 4.60
N MET A 35 22.87 -19.68 3.53
CA MET A 35 22.75 -19.16 2.18
C MET A 35 21.29 -19.25 1.70
N ALA A 36 20.69 -18.10 1.53
CA ALA A 36 19.39 -17.91 0.93
C ALA A 36 19.45 -16.75 -0.08
N PRO A 37 18.54 -16.66 -1.05
CA PRO A 37 18.53 -15.53 -1.97
C PRO A 37 18.51 -14.20 -1.23
N ASN A 38 19.30 -13.24 -1.73
CA ASN A 38 19.46 -11.88 -1.19
C ASN A 38 20.20 -11.75 0.16
N VAL A 39 20.74 -12.81 0.74
CA VAL A 39 21.61 -12.68 1.91
C VAL A 39 22.95 -12.09 1.49
N GLU A 40 23.36 -11.03 2.16
CA GLU A 40 24.67 -10.40 2.01
C GLU A 40 25.72 -11.11 2.87
N TYR A 41 26.97 -11.05 2.44
CA TYR A 41 28.07 -11.68 3.16
C TYR A 41 29.39 -10.89 2.98
N THR A 42 30.31 -11.06 3.90
CA THR A 42 31.71 -10.64 3.75
C THR A 42 32.57 -11.79 3.32
N ILE A 43 33.73 -11.49 2.68
CA ILE A 43 34.76 -12.47 2.34
C ILE A 43 36.04 -12.08 3.07
N GLU A 44 36.47 -12.91 4.01
CA GLU A 44 37.72 -12.77 4.71
C GLU A 44 38.52 -14.07 4.53
N GLU A 45 39.75 -13.96 4.02
CA GLU A 45 40.63 -15.13 3.76
C GLU A 45 39.95 -16.25 2.94
N GLY A 46 39.05 -15.89 2.02
CA GLY A 46 38.27 -16.84 1.20
C GLY A 46 37.09 -17.49 1.90
N VAL A 47 36.80 -17.14 3.15
CA VAL A 47 35.62 -17.60 3.91
C VAL A 47 34.52 -16.59 3.78
N ARG A 48 33.33 -17.06 3.36
CA ARG A 48 32.12 -16.22 3.27
C ARG A 48 31.36 -16.27 4.59
N THR A 49 31.20 -15.14 5.22
CA THR A 49 30.43 -14.98 6.47
C THR A 49 29.19 -14.13 6.23
N PRO A 50 27.99 -14.61 6.57
CA PRO A 50 26.78 -13.83 6.38
C PRO A 50 26.85 -12.56 7.23
N ILE A 51 26.49 -11.44 6.61
CA ILE A 51 26.22 -10.21 7.35
C ILE A 51 24.85 -10.40 8.00
N PRO A 52 24.76 -10.35 9.35
CA PRO A 52 23.47 -10.37 9.98
C PRO A 52 22.61 -9.25 9.38
N PRO A 53 21.33 -9.51 9.01
CA PRO A 53 20.47 -8.43 8.58
C PRO A 53 20.50 -7.37 9.68
N THR A 54 20.79 -6.13 9.30
CA THR A 54 20.70 -5.00 10.24
C THR A 54 19.23 -4.92 10.64
N LEU A 55 18.91 -5.38 11.84
CA LEU A 55 17.58 -5.25 12.37
C LEU A 55 17.31 -3.75 12.53
N ILE A 56 16.38 -3.23 11.78
CA ILE A 56 15.88 -1.86 11.99
C ILE A 56 15.28 -1.78 13.39
N SER A 57 15.30 -0.61 14.01
CA SER A 57 14.67 -0.44 15.31
C SER A 57 13.15 -0.67 15.23
N ILE A 58 12.52 -0.97 16.36
CA ILE A 58 11.05 -1.11 16.39
C ILE A 58 10.38 0.22 16.03
N GLU A 59 10.99 1.34 16.39
CA GLU A 59 10.52 2.68 16.03
C GLU A 59 10.56 2.88 14.52
N GLU A 60 11.67 2.56 13.87
CA GLU A 60 11.80 2.65 12.42
C GLU A 60 10.83 1.71 11.69
N LEU A 61 10.57 0.53 12.25
CA LEU A 61 9.60 -0.42 11.72
C LEU A 61 8.17 0.15 11.83
N ILE A 62 7.83 0.79 12.95
CA ILE A 62 6.56 1.50 13.13
C ILE A 62 6.41 2.63 12.12
N ASP A 63 7.45 3.44 11.91
CA ASP A 63 7.44 4.52 10.92
C ASP A 63 7.19 3.98 9.50
N ASN A 64 7.81 2.87 9.14
CA ASN A 64 7.57 2.20 7.85
C ASN A 64 6.12 1.72 7.72
N CYS A 65 5.54 1.14 8.78
CA CYS A 65 4.12 0.77 8.82
C CYS A 65 3.21 2.00 8.68
N ASP A 66 3.53 3.10 9.32
CA ASP A 66 2.78 4.36 9.23
C ASP A 66 2.77 4.92 7.81
N VAL A 67 3.93 4.90 7.13
CA VAL A 67 4.07 5.33 5.72
C VAL A 67 3.24 4.45 4.80
N ALA A 68 3.37 3.12 4.93
CA ALA A 68 2.59 2.17 4.14
C ALA A 68 1.08 2.36 4.38
N ARG A 69 0.65 2.55 5.65
CA ARG A 69 -0.74 2.81 5.98
C ARG A 69 -1.27 4.12 5.42
N ASN A 70 -0.47 5.18 5.36
CA ASN A 70 -0.85 6.42 4.69
C ASN A 70 -1.20 6.18 3.23
N THR A 71 -0.33 5.46 2.51
CA THR A 71 -0.55 5.11 1.10
C THR A 71 -1.84 4.32 0.92
N ILE A 72 -2.09 3.31 1.76
CA ILE A 72 -3.32 2.51 1.72
C ILE A 72 -4.55 3.41 1.97
N THR A 73 -4.46 4.31 2.95
CA THR A 73 -5.55 5.23 3.28
C THR A 73 -5.86 6.19 2.13
N GLU A 74 -4.83 6.77 1.51
CA GLU A 74 -4.96 7.64 0.35
C GLU A 74 -5.60 6.92 -0.84
N LEU A 75 -5.13 5.70 -1.13
CA LEU A 75 -5.72 4.87 -2.19
C LEU A 75 -7.19 4.51 -1.89
N ALA A 76 -7.53 4.21 -0.65
CA ALA A 76 -8.90 3.94 -0.24
C ALA A 76 -9.80 5.18 -0.44
N ILE A 77 -9.32 6.37 -0.09
CA ILE A 77 -10.04 7.63 -0.33
C ILE A 77 -10.24 7.85 -1.84
N ILE A 78 -9.17 7.75 -2.62
CA ILE A 78 -9.20 7.96 -4.08
C ILE A 78 -10.14 6.97 -4.77
N ASN A 79 -10.16 5.72 -4.31
CA ASN A 79 -11.06 4.68 -4.84
C ASN A 79 -12.54 5.07 -4.70
N GLY A 80 -12.87 5.93 -3.73
CA GLY A 80 -14.15 6.62 -3.65
C GLY A 80 -15.29 5.79 -3.07
N PHE A 81 -16.52 6.27 -3.28
CA PHE A 81 -17.74 5.79 -2.64
C PHE A 81 -18.82 5.41 -3.66
N ASP A 82 -19.72 4.52 -3.27
CA ASP A 82 -20.87 4.16 -4.07
C ASP A 82 -22.02 5.13 -3.79
N TRP A 83 -22.62 5.68 -4.86
CA TRP A 83 -23.80 6.53 -4.72
C TRP A 83 -24.75 6.38 -5.92
N PRO A 84 -26.09 6.28 -5.71
CA PRO A 84 -26.73 6.06 -4.40
C PRO A 84 -26.20 4.84 -3.67
N PRO A 85 -26.36 4.76 -2.33
CA PRO A 85 -25.89 3.60 -1.57
C PRO A 85 -26.35 2.28 -2.20
N SER A 86 -25.43 1.33 -2.33
CA SER A 86 -25.69 0.00 -2.92
C SER A 86 -26.06 -0.01 -4.41
N SER A 87 -25.85 1.08 -5.14
CA SER A 87 -26.12 1.14 -6.58
C SER A 87 -25.05 0.39 -7.41
N GLY A 88 -23.86 0.22 -6.85
CA GLY A 88 -22.66 -0.24 -7.59
C GLY A 88 -22.03 0.86 -8.47
N VAL A 89 -22.59 2.07 -8.48
CA VAL A 89 -22.00 3.22 -9.18
C VAL A 89 -21.02 3.91 -8.28
N ARG A 90 -19.74 3.82 -8.64
CA ARG A 90 -18.63 4.34 -7.84
C ARG A 90 -18.14 5.70 -8.33
N PHE A 91 -18.02 6.62 -7.40
CA PHE A 91 -17.49 7.97 -7.62
C PHE A 91 -16.11 8.09 -6.97
N HIS A 92 -15.06 8.23 -7.79
CA HIS A 92 -13.70 8.40 -7.30
C HIS A 92 -13.50 9.75 -6.61
N LEU A 93 -12.78 9.76 -5.49
CA LEU A 93 -12.43 10.97 -4.73
C LEU A 93 -10.99 11.42 -4.99
N THR A 94 -10.61 11.56 -6.26
CA THR A 94 -9.37 12.26 -6.61
C THR A 94 -9.41 13.70 -6.08
N ILE A 95 -8.26 14.35 -5.94
CA ILE A 95 -8.17 15.76 -5.48
C ILE A 95 -9.06 16.67 -6.33
N GLU A 96 -9.05 16.46 -7.66
CA GLU A 96 -9.90 17.20 -8.59
C GLU A 96 -11.39 16.99 -8.31
N ASN A 97 -11.81 15.73 -8.15
CA ASN A 97 -13.20 15.40 -7.86
C ASN A 97 -13.66 15.92 -6.49
N GLN A 98 -12.81 15.84 -5.47
CA GLN A 98 -13.11 16.44 -4.16
C GLN A 98 -13.39 17.95 -4.29
N THR A 99 -12.57 18.66 -5.08
CA THR A 99 -12.77 20.08 -5.35
C THR A 99 -14.06 20.33 -6.12
N ASN A 100 -14.31 19.55 -7.17
CA ASN A 100 -15.52 19.69 -7.99
C ASN A 100 -16.80 19.41 -7.20
N PHE A 101 -16.81 18.37 -6.35
CA PHE A 101 -17.97 18.04 -5.52
C PHE A 101 -18.19 19.09 -4.43
N SER A 102 -17.12 19.62 -3.84
CA SER A 102 -17.22 20.73 -2.87
C SER A 102 -17.80 22.00 -3.51
N ASN A 103 -17.33 22.35 -4.71
CA ASN A 103 -17.86 23.50 -5.45
C ASN A 103 -19.34 23.29 -5.84
N LEU A 104 -19.70 22.08 -6.28
CA LEU A 104 -21.09 21.73 -6.60
C LEU A 104 -21.99 21.91 -5.37
N TYR A 105 -21.56 21.41 -4.21
CA TYR A 105 -22.27 21.57 -2.95
C TYR A 105 -22.40 23.04 -2.55
N LEU A 106 -21.30 23.81 -2.64
CA LEU A 106 -21.31 25.25 -2.31
C LEU A 106 -22.30 26.05 -3.18
N LEU A 107 -22.27 25.83 -4.50
CA LEU A 107 -23.20 26.47 -5.41
C LEU A 107 -24.66 26.08 -5.11
N SER A 108 -24.90 24.82 -4.75
CA SER A 108 -26.22 24.34 -4.33
C SER A 108 -26.70 25.04 -3.05
N THR A 109 -25.84 25.18 -2.03
CA THR A 109 -26.22 25.86 -0.77
C THR A 109 -26.56 27.33 -0.96
N GLN A 110 -25.94 27.99 -1.94
CA GLN A 110 -26.16 29.39 -2.29
C GLN A 110 -27.35 29.61 -3.27
N ASP A 111 -28.04 28.53 -3.64
CA ASP A 111 -29.13 28.54 -4.62
C ASP A 111 -28.70 29.06 -6.01
N LEU A 112 -27.42 28.89 -6.34
CA LEU A 112 -26.84 29.28 -7.63
C LEU A 112 -26.78 28.11 -8.64
N LEU A 113 -27.22 26.91 -8.25
CA LEU A 113 -27.18 25.74 -9.11
C LEU A 113 -28.51 25.57 -9.87
N VAL A 114 -28.38 25.32 -11.19
CA VAL A 114 -29.53 24.96 -12.03
C VAL A 114 -29.69 23.44 -12.05
N TYR A 115 -30.87 22.95 -11.75
CA TYR A 115 -31.20 21.54 -11.72
C TYR A 115 -31.98 21.07 -12.97
N PRO A 116 -31.85 19.76 -13.36
CA PRO A 116 -30.97 18.77 -12.77
C PRO A 116 -29.50 19.01 -13.10
N LYS A 117 -28.60 18.62 -12.21
CA LYS A 117 -27.14 18.64 -12.44
C LYS A 117 -26.64 17.24 -12.69
N THR A 118 -25.90 17.05 -13.77
CA THR A 118 -25.29 15.76 -14.10
C THR A 118 -23.88 15.66 -13.51
N VAL A 119 -23.58 14.55 -12.87
CA VAL A 119 -22.25 14.15 -12.41
C VAL A 119 -21.81 12.88 -13.14
N TRP A 120 -20.49 12.75 -13.33
CA TRP A 120 -19.90 11.64 -14.06
C TRP A 120 -19.12 10.73 -13.10
N SER A 121 -19.41 9.42 -13.12
CA SER A 121 -18.72 8.44 -12.27
C SER A 121 -17.41 7.90 -12.88
N GLY A 122 -17.14 8.22 -14.13
CA GLY A 122 -16.08 7.60 -14.94
C GLY A 122 -16.61 6.52 -15.89
N ILE A 123 -17.79 5.99 -15.63
CA ILE A 123 -18.47 4.95 -16.42
C ILE A 123 -19.85 5.44 -16.87
N GLU A 124 -20.60 6.03 -15.98
CA GLU A 124 -21.99 6.47 -16.22
C GLU A 124 -22.24 7.88 -15.69
N THR A 125 -23.28 8.51 -16.23
CA THR A 125 -23.78 9.79 -15.79
C THR A 125 -24.88 9.59 -14.75
N PHE A 126 -24.87 10.43 -13.71
CA PHE A 126 -25.89 10.44 -12.69
C PHE A 126 -26.55 11.82 -12.58
N SER A 127 -27.85 11.87 -12.45
CA SER A 127 -28.61 13.13 -12.39
C SER A 127 -28.93 13.49 -10.94
N LEU A 128 -28.42 14.61 -10.46
CA LEU A 128 -28.78 15.22 -9.19
C LEU A 128 -29.94 16.16 -9.44
N VAL A 129 -31.14 15.71 -9.10
CA VAL A 129 -32.38 16.33 -9.54
C VAL A 129 -32.74 17.61 -8.76
N ASP A 130 -32.20 17.78 -7.54
CA ASP A 130 -32.50 18.87 -6.63
C ASP A 130 -31.39 19.11 -5.61
N LYS A 131 -31.55 20.11 -4.76
CA LYS A 131 -30.60 20.45 -3.69
C LYS A 131 -30.40 19.33 -2.68
N PRO A 132 -31.41 18.61 -2.16
CA PRO A 132 -31.23 17.45 -1.29
C PRO A 132 -30.40 16.34 -1.94
N ALA A 133 -30.53 16.09 -3.24
CA ALA A 133 -29.73 15.09 -3.95
C ALA A 133 -28.24 15.47 -4.01
N VAL A 134 -27.93 16.76 -4.25
CA VAL A 134 -26.56 17.27 -4.21
C VAL A 134 -25.95 17.16 -2.80
N GLU A 135 -26.72 17.53 -1.78
CA GLU A 135 -26.29 17.43 -0.39
C GLU A 135 -26.01 15.96 0.02
N SER A 136 -26.94 15.06 -0.29
CA SER A 136 -26.78 13.62 -0.01
C SER A 136 -25.55 13.03 -0.72
N PHE A 137 -25.33 13.39 -1.98
CA PHE A 137 -24.16 12.97 -2.75
C PHE A 137 -22.86 13.46 -2.11
N TYR A 138 -22.78 14.75 -1.79
CA TYR A 138 -21.59 15.34 -1.18
C TYR A 138 -21.27 14.74 0.18
N LEU A 139 -22.29 14.62 1.05
CA LEU A 139 -22.14 14.04 2.39
C LEU A 139 -21.71 12.57 2.35
N ALA A 140 -22.16 11.80 1.37
CA ALA A 140 -21.67 10.43 1.19
C ALA A 140 -20.16 10.38 0.89
N GLY A 141 -19.66 11.30 0.07
CA GLY A 141 -18.23 11.43 -0.20
C GLY A 141 -17.42 11.85 1.03
N VAL A 142 -17.94 12.81 1.80
CA VAL A 142 -17.33 13.25 3.07
C VAL A 142 -17.28 12.09 4.07
N ALA A 143 -18.38 11.39 4.29
CA ALA A 143 -18.47 10.26 5.22
C ALA A 143 -17.50 9.13 4.85
N HIS A 144 -17.37 8.83 3.54
CA HIS A 144 -16.38 7.85 3.07
C HIS A 144 -14.94 8.28 3.41
N LYS A 145 -14.59 9.54 3.14
CA LYS A 145 -13.25 10.06 3.44
C LYS A 145 -12.94 10.00 4.94
N GLU A 146 -13.87 10.43 5.78
CA GLU A 146 -13.72 10.38 7.24
C GLU A 146 -13.53 8.93 7.72
N LEU A 147 -14.34 7.99 7.23
CA LEU A 147 -14.18 6.57 7.55
C LEU A 147 -12.78 6.04 7.20
N CYS A 148 -12.25 6.38 6.02
CA CYS A 148 -10.90 5.96 5.61
C CYS A 148 -9.82 6.55 6.53
N LEU A 149 -9.95 7.82 6.92
CA LEU A 149 -9.03 8.50 7.82
C LEU A 149 -9.04 7.89 9.23
N ASP A 150 -10.24 7.62 9.77
CA ASP A 150 -10.41 6.99 11.08
C ASP A 150 -9.81 5.58 11.11
N GLN A 151 -10.05 4.78 10.07
CA GLN A 151 -9.45 3.44 9.94
C GLN A 151 -7.92 3.53 9.84
N GLY A 152 -7.39 4.54 9.14
CA GLY A 152 -5.96 4.82 9.08
C GLY A 152 -5.38 5.14 10.44
N LEU A 153 -6.03 6.01 11.20
CA LEU A 153 -5.62 6.40 12.54
C LEU A 153 -5.62 5.22 13.53
N LEU A 154 -6.70 4.44 13.53
CA LEU A 154 -6.83 3.25 14.38
C LEU A 154 -5.73 2.22 14.11
N ALA A 155 -5.40 1.97 12.84
CA ALA A 155 -4.32 1.08 12.47
C ALA A 155 -2.96 1.58 13.00
N LYS A 156 -2.66 2.87 12.85
CA LYS A 156 -1.43 3.48 13.38
C LYS A 156 -1.34 3.41 14.90
N GLN A 157 -2.45 3.57 15.61
CA GLN A 157 -2.49 3.38 17.06
C GLN A 157 -2.18 1.92 17.43
N ALA A 158 -2.70 0.96 16.68
CA ALA A 158 -2.43 -0.46 16.91
C ALA A 158 -0.95 -0.80 16.72
N PHE A 159 -0.24 -0.21 15.72
CA PHE A 159 1.19 -0.44 15.50
C PHE A 159 2.06 -0.17 16.72
N ARG A 160 1.67 0.79 17.59
CA ARG A 160 2.42 1.12 18.83
C ARG A 160 2.36 0.04 19.89
N THR A 161 1.48 -0.94 19.73
CA THR A 161 1.31 -2.05 20.66
C THR A 161 1.70 -3.41 20.09
N MET A 162 2.04 -3.46 18.79
CA MET A 162 2.46 -4.67 18.10
C MET A 162 3.92 -5.01 18.41
N SER A 163 4.23 -6.30 18.42
CA SER A 163 5.59 -6.80 18.47
C SER A 163 6.32 -6.58 17.13
N TYR A 164 7.64 -6.70 17.15
CA TYR A 164 8.47 -6.63 15.94
C TYR A 164 8.01 -7.61 14.85
N THR A 165 7.68 -8.84 15.24
CA THR A 165 7.22 -9.89 14.30
C THR A 165 5.88 -9.55 13.67
N GLU A 166 4.93 -9.02 14.45
CA GLU A 166 3.61 -8.62 13.95
C GLU A 166 3.71 -7.44 12.98
N LEU A 167 4.54 -6.43 13.28
CA LEU A 167 4.79 -5.30 12.38
C LEU A 167 5.43 -5.75 11.07
N THR A 168 6.44 -6.64 11.14
CA THR A 168 7.09 -7.19 9.95
C THR A 168 6.10 -7.95 9.09
N GLN A 169 5.26 -8.79 9.69
CA GLN A 169 4.25 -9.54 8.96
C GLN A 169 3.22 -8.61 8.33
N TRP A 170 2.79 -7.59 9.06
CA TRP A 170 1.85 -6.60 8.54
C TRP A 170 2.41 -5.87 7.29
N LEU A 171 3.69 -5.48 7.31
CA LEU A 171 4.34 -4.86 6.14
C LEU A 171 4.40 -5.81 4.94
N ILE A 172 4.72 -7.09 5.16
CA ILE A 172 4.75 -8.10 4.09
C ILE A 172 3.38 -8.26 3.44
N ASP A 173 2.32 -8.32 4.25
CA ASP A 173 0.95 -8.54 3.78
C ASP A 173 0.35 -7.33 3.05
N ASN A 174 0.96 -6.14 3.18
CA ASN A 174 0.44 -4.88 2.67
C ASN A 174 1.40 -4.14 1.70
N GLN A 175 2.37 -4.85 1.11
CA GLN A 175 3.25 -4.34 0.05
C GLN A 175 2.65 -4.46 -1.35
#